data_bc536fde278ea33f702b64a5d57505a2
#
_entry.id   bc536fde278ea33f702b64a5d57505a2
#
_cell.length_a   1.000
_cell.length_b   1.000
_cell.length_c   1.000
_cell.angle_alpha   90.00
_cell.angle_beta   90.00
_cell.angle_gamma   90.00
#
_symmetry.space_group_name_H-M   'P 1'
#
loop_
_entity.id
_entity.type
_entity.pdbx_description
1 polymer ?
#
loop_
_entity_poly.entity_id
_entity_poly.type
_entity_poly.pdbx_seq_one_letter_code
_entity_poly.pdbx_strand_id
1 'polypeptide(L)'
;MMTRILLGILSVIFVLSCSKSEEPRLNLSTESLQQTQWEGTCYPQGGDKEDLLRVRLNFHTDSQLVVGFNNAQWSPGRAQKSIYKVDRRQMSLELSEEEALFGHRVWPLYSTTWILVEQRKDYMKFEYRSVPDKPTWILELQRKQ
;
A
#
# COMPACT_ATOMS: atom_id res chain seq x y z
N MET A 1 -37.80 -21.72 66.47
CA MET A 1 -37.75 -22.07 65.06
C MET A 1 -36.74 -21.19 64.39
N MET A 2 -35.58 -21.71 64.05
CA MET A 2 -34.49 -20.92 63.49
C MET A 2 -34.52 -21.09 61.97
N THR A 3 -34.86 -20.03 61.22
CA THR A 3 -34.82 -20.01 59.77
C THR A 3 -33.43 -19.57 59.32
N ARG A 4 -32.67 -20.53 58.78
CA ARG A 4 -31.35 -20.23 58.23
C ARG A 4 -31.51 -19.66 56.81
N ILE A 5 -31.16 -18.39 56.67
CA ILE A 5 -31.07 -17.73 55.39
C ILE A 5 -29.72 -18.06 54.80
N LEU A 6 -29.70 -18.85 53.73
CA LEU A 6 -28.51 -19.19 52.94
C LEU A 6 -28.28 -18.03 51.97
N LEU A 7 -27.32 -17.19 52.24
CA LEU A 7 -26.87 -16.18 51.27
C LEU A 7 -26.00 -16.86 50.22
N GLY A 8 -26.60 -17.08 49.04
CA GLY A 8 -25.86 -17.52 47.89
C GLY A 8 -25.05 -16.35 47.28
N ILE A 9 -23.74 -16.39 47.48
CA ILE A 9 -22.84 -15.44 46.81
C ILE A 9 -22.68 -15.91 45.37
N LEU A 10 -23.39 -15.25 44.45
CA LEU A 10 -23.23 -15.43 43.00
C LEU A 10 -21.96 -14.70 42.55
N SER A 11 -20.84 -15.43 42.50
CA SER A 11 -19.60 -14.90 41.92
C SER A 11 -19.77 -14.80 40.44
N VAL A 12 -20.06 -13.58 39.95
CA VAL A 12 -20.02 -13.26 38.53
C VAL A 12 -18.55 -13.15 38.13
N ILE A 13 -18.01 -14.21 37.56
CA ILE A 13 -16.71 -14.19 36.93
C ILE A 13 -16.86 -13.43 35.63
N PHE A 14 -16.52 -12.13 35.65
CA PHE A 14 -16.26 -11.40 34.44
C PHE A 14 -15.01 -11.98 33.79
N VAL A 15 -15.19 -12.87 32.83
CA VAL A 15 -14.15 -13.26 31.90
C VAL A 15 -13.95 -12.05 31.00
N LEU A 16 -13.01 -11.17 31.35
CA LEU A 16 -12.45 -10.18 30.46
C LEU A 16 -11.75 -10.95 29.33
N SER A 17 -12.54 -11.30 28.32
CA SER A 17 -12.01 -11.72 27.04
C SER A 17 -11.28 -10.50 26.46
N CYS A 18 -9.99 -10.38 26.75
CA CYS A 18 -9.09 -9.60 25.96
C CYS A 18 -9.05 -10.26 24.57
N SER A 19 -9.98 -9.89 23.70
CA SER A 19 -9.81 -10.08 22.28
C SER A 19 -8.62 -9.19 21.91
N LYS A 20 -7.41 -9.77 21.86
CA LYS A 20 -6.31 -9.21 21.10
C LYS A 20 -6.89 -9.04 19.70
N SER A 21 -7.24 -7.82 19.32
CA SER A 21 -7.46 -7.47 17.94
C SER A 21 -6.12 -7.77 17.26
N GLU A 22 -6.02 -8.91 16.59
CA GLU A 22 -4.90 -9.19 15.72
C GLU A 22 -4.90 -8.07 14.70
N GLU A 23 -3.89 -7.20 14.77
CA GLU A 23 -3.67 -6.22 13.71
C GLU A 23 -3.65 -6.99 12.40
N PRO A 24 -4.45 -6.58 11.40
CA PRO A 24 -4.49 -7.28 10.12
C PRO A 24 -3.06 -7.38 9.59
N ARG A 25 -2.58 -8.61 9.42
CA ARG A 25 -1.22 -8.84 8.93
C ARG A 25 -1.12 -8.26 7.54
N LEU A 26 -0.35 -7.19 7.40
CA LEU A 26 -0.07 -6.60 6.10
C LEU A 26 0.66 -7.63 5.24
N ASN A 27 0.01 -8.09 4.19
CA ASN A 27 0.57 -9.10 3.31
C ASN A 27 0.13 -8.86 1.86
N LEU A 28 1.10 -8.52 1.02
CA LEU A 28 0.91 -8.45 -0.42
C LEU A 28 1.13 -9.82 -1.03
N SER A 29 0.32 -10.16 -2.01
CA SER A 29 0.58 -11.30 -2.88
C SER A 29 0.33 -10.92 -4.35
N THR A 30 1.01 -11.59 -5.26
CA THR A 30 0.79 -11.41 -6.70
C THR A 30 -0.63 -11.78 -7.10
N GLU A 31 -1.21 -12.81 -6.47
CA GLU A 31 -2.59 -13.24 -6.72
C GLU A 31 -3.61 -12.15 -6.34
N SER A 32 -3.32 -11.36 -5.30
CA SER A 32 -4.22 -10.28 -4.88
C SER A 32 -4.10 -9.03 -5.75
N LEU A 33 -3.00 -8.86 -6.45
CA LEU A 33 -2.71 -7.69 -7.28
C LEU A 33 -3.00 -7.92 -8.75
N GLN A 34 -2.67 -9.10 -9.31
CA GLN A 34 -2.84 -9.36 -10.73
C GLN A 34 -4.27 -9.10 -11.20
N GLN A 35 -4.41 -8.55 -12.42
CA GLN A 35 -5.67 -8.15 -13.01
C GLN A 35 -6.46 -7.11 -12.20
N THR A 36 -5.75 -6.28 -11.43
CA THR A 36 -6.34 -5.18 -10.69
C THR A 36 -5.81 -3.83 -11.15
N GLN A 37 -6.63 -2.80 -10.94
CA GLN A 37 -6.27 -1.42 -11.20
C GLN A 37 -6.40 -0.60 -9.93
N TRP A 38 -5.39 0.24 -9.68
CA TRP A 38 -5.32 1.12 -8.53
C TRP A 38 -5.00 2.54 -8.98
N GLU A 39 -5.63 3.52 -8.37
CA GLU A 39 -5.39 4.94 -8.62
C GLU A 39 -5.06 5.65 -7.32
N GLY A 40 -4.24 6.67 -7.42
CA GLY A 40 -3.88 7.44 -6.24
C GLY A 40 -2.85 8.51 -6.48
N THR A 41 -2.05 8.76 -5.46
CA THR A 41 -1.05 9.83 -5.44
C THR A 41 0.29 9.33 -4.92
N CYS A 42 1.35 9.90 -5.48
CA CYS A 42 2.72 9.70 -5.04
C CYS A 42 3.34 11.06 -4.75
N TYR A 43 3.89 11.25 -3.55
CA TYR A 43 4.40 12.54 -3.10
C TYR A 43 5.49 12.39 -2.04
N PRO A 44 6.44 13.36 -1.93
CA PRO A 44 7.39 13.41 -0.85
C PRO A 44 6.72 13.87 0.45
N GLN A 45 7.01 13.21 1.56
CA GLN A 45 6.49 13.60 2.88
C GLN A 45 7.00 15.00 3.25
N GLY A 46 6.08 15.90 3.57
CA GLY A 46 6.40 17.31 3.86
C GLY A 46 6.76 18.15 2.63
N GLY A 47 6.60 17.60 1.42
CA GLY A 47 6.81 18.33 0.16
C GLY A 47 5.65 19.23 -0.24
N ASP A 48 5.87 20.05 -1.24
CA ASP A 48 4.86 20.94 -1.80
C ASP A 48 3.84 20.18 -2.65
N LYS A 49 2.65 20.77 -2.81
CA LYS A 49 1.60 20.19 -3.65
C LYS A 49 2.00 20.04 -5.13
N GLU A 50 3.01 20.79 -5.57
CA GLU A 50 3.54 20.73 -6.93
C GLU A 50 4.32 19.43 -7.20
N ASP A 51 4.85 18.81 -6.15
CA ASP A 51 5.58 17.54 -6.23
C ASP A 51 4.64 16.31 -6.27
N LEU A 52 3.33 16.53 -6.17
CA LEU A 52 2.36 15.45 -6.14
C LEU A 52 2.13 14.88 -7.54
N LEU A 53 2.36 13.59 -7.68
CA LEU A 53 2.04 12.82 -8.88
C LEU A 53 0.71 12.10 -8.70
N ARG A 54 -0.18 12.20 -9.68
CA ARG A 54 -1.32 11.29 -9.80
C ARG A 54 -0.87 10.05 -10.53
N VAL A 55 -1.16 8.89 -9.98
CA VAL A 55 -0.70 7.62 -10.51
C VAL A 55 -1.85 6.64 -10.71
N ARG A 56 -1.71 5.80 -11.72
CA ARG A 56 -2.56 4.65 -11.97
C ARG A 56 -1.67 3.43 -12.16
N LEU A 57 -1.88 2.40 -11.37
CA LEU A 57 -1.16 1.14 -11.46
C LEU A 57 -2.10 0.07 -12.01
N ASN A 58 -1.76 -0.47 -13.17
CA ASN A 58 -2.48 -1.58 -13.79
C ASN A 58 -1.61 -2.83 -13.70
N PHE A 59 -1.97 -3.73 -12.79
CA PHE A 59 -1.31 -5.01 -12.62
C PHE A 59 -1.90 -6.01 -13.61
N HIS A 60 -1.17 -6.29 -14.70
CA HIS A 60 -1.67 -7.16 -15.77
C HIS A 60 -1.48 -8.63 -15.47
N THR A 61 -0.27 -9.02 -15.06
CA THR A 61 0.10 -10.41 -14.74
C THR A 61 0.68 -10.49 -13.34
N ASP A 62 1.27 -11.62 -13.00
CA ASP A 62 2.02 -11.84 -11.75
C ASP A 62 3.33 -11.05 -11.66
N SER A 63 3.76 -10.42 -12.76
CA SER A 63 5.01 -9.67 -12.82
C SER A 63 4.95 -8.37 -13.63
N GLN A 64 3.95 -8.19 -14.51
CA GLN A 64 3.86 -7.03 -15.39
C GLN A 64 2.90 -5.97 -14.85
N LEU A 65 3.38 -4.74 -14.82
CA LEU A 65 2.69 -3.55 -14.35
C LEU A 65 2.82 -2.43 -15.37
N VAL A 66 1.73 -1.71 -15.65
CA VAL A 66 1.77 -0.42 -16.33
C VAL A 66 1.48 0.66 -15.32
N VAL A 67 2.41 1.58 -15.17
CA VAL A 67 2.30 2.77 -14.33
C VAL A 67 1.92 3.95 -15.21
N GLY A 68 0.67 4.40 -15.10
CA GLY A 68 0.22 5.68 -15.64
C GLY A 68 0.50 6.78 -14.62
N PHE A 69 0.95 7.94 -15.08
CA PHE A 69 1.21 9.07 -14.18
C PHE A 69 0.91 10.40 -14.86
N ASN A 70 0.52 11.37 -14.04
CA ASN A 70 0.24 12.72 -14.44
C ASN A 70 0.60 13.67 -13.29
N ASN A 71 1.29 14.75 -13.57
CA ASN A 71 1.38 15.87 -12.66
C ASN A 71 0.73 17.11 -13.29
N ALA A 72 0.56 18.17 -12.52
CA ALA A 72 -0.07 19.41 -13.00
C ALA A 72 0.62 20.03 -14.24
N GLN A 73 1.88 19.68 -14.49
CA GLN A 73 2.69 20.17 -15.61
C GLN A 73 2.66 19.25 -16.83
N TRP A 74 2.15 18.02 -16.69
CA TRP A 74 2.19 17.01 -17.74
C TRP A 74 0.80 16.66 -18.23
N SER A 75 0.46 17.22 -19.35
CA SER A 75 -0.72 16.83 -20.12
C SER A 75 -0.28 16.57 -21.57
N PRO A 76 -0.64 15.41 -22.15
CA PRO A 76 -1.40 14.28 -21.62
C PRO A 76 -0.58 13.43 -20.65
N GLY A 77 -1.27 12.58 -19.85
CA GLY A 77 -0.65 11.59 -18.99
C GLY A 77 0.26 10.63 -19.75
N ARG A 78 1.27 10.12 -19.06
CA ARG A 78 2.26 9.19 -19.59
C ARG A 78 2.12 7.82 -18.93
N ALA A 79 2.68 6.81 -19.57
CA ALA A 79 2.71 5.45 -19.07
C ALA A 79 4.11 4.86 -19.12
N GLN A 80 4.43 4.04 -18.14
CA GLN A 80 5.70 3.32 -17.98
C GLN A 80 5.39 1.85 -17.82
N LYS A 81 6.02 1.00 -18.63
CA LYS A 81 5.97 -0.44 -18.45
C LYS A 81 7.01 -0.87 -17.42
N SER A 82 6.55 -1.59 -16.41
CA SER A 82 7.37 -2.00 -15.28
C SER A 82 7.21 -3.48 -15.00
N ILE A 83 8.21 -4.04 -14.35
CA ILE A 83 8.16 -5.36 -13.73
C ILE A 83 8.03 -5.14 -12.23
N TYR A 84 7.13 -5.86 -11.58
CA TYR A 84 6.97 -5.81 -10.15
C TYR A 84 7.21 -7.17 -9.50
N LYS A 85 7.71 -7.14 -8.29
CA LYS A 85 7.85 -8.31 -7.43
C LYS A 85 7.32 -7.95 -6.05
N VAL A 86 6.62 -8.87 -5.42
CA VAL A 86 6.13 -8.70 -4.05
C VAL A 86 6.71 -9.77 -3.14
N ASP A 87 7.10 -9.35 -1.95
CA ASP A 87 7.52 -10.24 -0.87
C ASP A 87 6.97 -9.67 0.45
N ARG A 88 5.91 -10.29 0.97
CA ARG A 88 5.23 -9.89 2.20
C ARG A 88 4.74 -8.44 2.19
N ARG A 89 5.58 -7.52 2.67
CA ARG A 89 5.28 -6.08 2.77
C ARG A 89 6.05 -5.25 1.76
N GLN A 90 6.82 -5.87 0.90
CA GLN A 90 7.67 -5.19 -0.07
C GLN A 90 7.12 -5.35 -1.48
N MET A 91 7.12 -4.26 -2.22
CA MET A 91 6.86 -4.23 -3.66
C MET A 91 8.03 -3.55 -4.35
N SER A 92 8.81 -4.32 -5.10
CA SER A 92 9.91 -3.79 -5.92
C SER A 92 9.39 -3.47 -7.31
N LEU A 93 9.77 -2.32 -7.84
CA LEU A 93 9.46 -1.85 -9.19
C LEU A 93 10.74 -1.70 -9.99
N GLU A 94 10.77 -2.33 -11.16
CA GLU A 94 11.86 -2.22 -12.13
C GLU A 94 11.28 -1.83 -13.48
N LEU A 95 12.05 -1.12 -14.32
CA LEU A 95 11.63 -0.85 -15.69
C LEU A 95 11.67 -2.16 -16.50
N SER A 96 10.74 -2.35 -17.43
CA SER A 96 10.87 -3.37 -18.45
C SER A 96 12.08 -3.06 -19.33
N GLU A 97 12.62 -4.05 -20.04
CA GLU A 97 13.78 -3.85 -20.94
C GLU A 97 13.49 -2.78 -21.99
N GLU A 98 12.30 -2.77 -22.56
CA GLU A 98 11.86 -1.77 -23.54
C GLU A 98 11.87 -0.36 -22.93
N GLU A 99 11.31 -0.17 -21.75
CA GLU A 99 11.27 1.12 -21.07
C GLU A 99 12.65 1.58 -20.60
N ALA A 100 13.53 0.66 -20.24
CA ALA A 100 14.91 0.99 -19.86
C ALA A 100 15.69 1.64 -21.01
N LEU A 101 15.37 1.27 -22.25
CA LEU A 101 16.03 1.78 -23.46
C LEU A 101 15.36 3.03 -24.03
N PHE A 102 14.04 3.05 -24.11
CA PHE A 102 13.29 4.04 -24.89
C PHE A 102 12.17 4.75 -24.13
N GLY A 103 11.83 4.27 -22.94
CA GLY A 103 10.65 4.69 -22.22
C GLY A 103 10.80 5.94 -21.38
N HIS A 104 9.68 6.35 -20.84
CA HIS A 104 9.59 7.44 -19.89
C HIS A 104 9.82 6.94 -18.47
N ARG A 105 10.62 7.65 -17.71
CA ARG A 105 10.96 7.32 -16.34
C ARG A 105 10.38 8.34 -15.39
N VAL A 106 9.75 7.87 -14.33
CA VAL A 106 9.20 8.74 -13.29
C VAL A 106 9.75 8.33 -11.95
N TRP A 107 10.63 9.14 -11.42
CA TRP A 107 11.09 9.01 -10.05
C TRP A 107 9.95 9.36 -9.08
N PRO A 108 9.70 8.59 -8.01
CA PRO A 108 10.45 7.40 -7.58
C PRO A 108 9.76 6.07 -7.98
N LEU A 109 9.07 5.99 -9.11
CA LEU A 109 8.27 4.83 -9.54
C LEU A 109 9.05 3.83 -10.42
N TYR A 110 10.36 3.86 -10.39
CA TYR A 110 11.21 2.85 -11.04
C TYR A 110 12.48 2.58 -10.22
N SER A 111 13.00 1.36 -10.34
CA SER A 111 14.20 0.88 -9.62
C SER A 111 14.14 1.13 -8.11
N THR A 112 12.97 0.88 -7.53
CA THR A 112 12.66 1.21 -6.12
C THR A 112 11.97 0.04 -5.44
N THR A 113 12.12 -0.02 -4.11
CA THR A 113 11.39 -0.96 -3.26
C THR A 113 10.50 -0.17 -2.29
N TRP A 114 9.21 -0.38 -2.42
CA TRP A 114 8.18 0.22 -1.60
C TRP A 114 7.79 -0.69 -0.45
N ILE A 115 7.62 -0.13 0.73
CA ILE A 115 7.19 -0.86 1.93
C ILE A 115 5.73 -0.56 2.20
N LEU A 116 4.89 -1.59 2.25
CA LEU A 116 3.49 -1.48 2.63
C LEU A 116 3.37 -1.14 4.11
N VAL A 117 2.77 -0.01 4.42
CA VAL A 117 2.59 0.48 5.81
C VAL A 117 1.14 0.46 6.27
N GLU A 118 0.18 0.49 5.34
CA GLU A 118 -1.24 0.36 5.63
C GLU A 118 -1.94 -0.41 4.51
N GLN A 119 -2.88 -1.27 4.88
CA GLN A 119 -3.69 -2.05 3.93
C GLN A 119 -5.11 -2.19 4.45
N ARG A 120 -6.07 -1.87 3.60
CA ARG A 120 -7.50 -2.19 3.76
C ARG A 120 -7.97 -2.87 2.47
N LYS A 121 -9.21 -3.31 2.42
CA LYS A 121 -9.78 -4.02 1.26
C LYS A 121 -9.52 -3.31 -0.08
N ASP A 122 -9.74 -2.01 -0.13
CA ASP A 122 -9.64 -1.20 -1.35
C ASP A 122 -8.65 -0.04 -1.22
N TYR A 123 -7.72 -0.12 -0.27
CA TYR A 123 -6.73 0.92 -0.01
C TYR A 123 -5.39 0.31 0.36
N MET A 124 -4.32 0.88 -0.18
CA MET A 124 -2.93 0.57 0.19
C MET A 124 -2.12 1.85 0.33
N LYS A 125 -1.25 1.87 1.33
CA LYS A 125 -0.25 2.94 1.50
C LYS A 125 1.13 2.34 1.62
N PHE A 126 2.03 2.88 0.84
CA PHE A 126 3.44 2.48 0.81
C PHE A 126 4.34 3.65 1.14
N GLU A 127 5.50 3.34 1.68
CA GLU A 127 6.60 4.27 1.90
C GLU A 127 7.86 3.81 1.16
N TYR A 128 8.61 4.77 0.64
CA TYR A 128 9.93 4.57 0.07
C TYR A 128 10.93 5.59 0.64
N ARG A 129 12.03 5.08 1.18
CA ARG A 129 13.14 5.87 1.70
C ARG A 129 14.39 5.62 0.85
N SER A 130 14.82 6.61 0.10
CA SER A 130 15.98 6.46 -0.79
C SER A 130 17.30 6.53 -0.05
N VAL A 131 17.49 7.56 0.75
CA VAL A 131 18.71 7.84 1.53
C VAL A 131 18.35 8.65 2.78
N PRO A 132 19.20 8.65 3.84
CA PRO A 132 18.89 9.28 5.13
C PRO A 132 18.45 10.75 5.06
N ASP A 133 19.06 11.55 4.19
CA ASP A 133 18.80 13.00 4.10
C ASP A 133 17.76 13.40 3.06
N LYS A 134 17.08 12.43 2.43
CA LYS A 134 16.01 12.69 1.47
C LYS A 134 14.65 12.42 2.08
N PRO A 135 13.60 13.13 1.63
CA PRO A 135 12.25 12.89 2.12
C PRO A 135 11.81 11.46 1.83
N THR A 136 11.02 10.92 2.74
CA THR A 136 10.27 9.68 2.50
C THR A 136 9.21 9.96 1.44
N TRP A 137 9.14 9.12 0.43
CA TRP A 137 8.06 9.17 -0.54
C TRP A 137 6.88 8.32 -0.08
N ILE A 138 5.69 8.84 -0.30
CA ILE A 138 4.42 8.19 0.04
C ILE A 138 3.69 7.85 -1.25
N LEU A 139 3.15 6.63 -1.32
CA LEU A 139 2.29 6.17 -2.40
C LEU A 139 0.98 5.68 -1.79
N GLU A 140 -0.10 6.40 -2.02
CA GLU A 140 -1.45 6.07 -1.56
C GLU A 140 -2.31 5.65 -2.72
N LEU A 141 -2.94 4.48 -2.62
CA LEU A 141 -3.68 3.84 -3.70
C LEU A 141 -5.08 3.44 -3.26
N GLN A 142 -6.06 3.70 -4.11
CA GLN A 142 -7.43 3.20 -4.01
C GLN A 142 -7.70 2.24 -5.16
N ARG A 143 -8.34 1.12 -4.86
CA ARG A 143 -8.72 0.13 -5.87
C ARG A 143 -9.83 0.67 -6.75
N LYS A 144 -9.68 0.52 -8.06
CA LYS A 144 -10.76 0.75 -9.02
C LYS A 144 -11.68 -0.47 -9.05
N GLN A 145 -12.95 -0.20 -9.05
CA GLN A 145 -14.00 -1.23 -9.24
C GLN A 145 -14.22 -1.49 -10.73
#